data_6e962fde591afa900b4d925539439651
#
_entry.id   6e962fde591afa900b4d925539439651
#
_cell.length_a   1.000
_cell.length_b   1.000
_cell.length_c   1.000
_cell.angle_alpha   90.00
_cell.angle_beta   90.00
_cell.angle_gamma   90.00
#
_symmetry.space_group_name_H-M   'P 1'
#
loop_
_entity.id
_entity.type
_entity.pdbx_description
1 polymer ?
#
loop_
_entity_poly.entity_id
_entity_poly.type
_entity_poly.pdbx_seq_one_letter_code
_entity_poly.pdbx_strand_id
1 'polypeptide(L)'
;MVRSEKNALKSNLSILLIHLLKCRYQPELRPRSRDGTIAEHRDRIEYSLEDSPSLKGYLEEVFGKCYQKARKRASIETGISVEQFPKETPFSVAEVLSEDFFG
;
A
#
# COMPACT_ATOMS: atom_id res chain seq x y z
N MET A 1 13.55 -11.74 -14.55
CA MET A 1 13.65 -11.98 -13.68
C MET A 1 12.60 -11.71 -12.77
N VAL A 2 12.08 -12.52 -12.42
CA VAL A 2 10.89 -12.47 -11.75
C VAL A 2 11.03 -12.03 -10.34
N ARG A 3 12.16 -12.38 -9.69
CA ARG A 3 12.34 -12.08 -8.29
C ARG A 3 12.41 -10.58 -8.02
N SER A 4 13.14 -9.81 -8.83
CA SER A 4 13.23 -8.38 -8.59
C SER A 4 11.92 -7.67 -8.89
N GLU A 5 11.16 -8.14 -9.88
CA GLU A 5 9.85 -7.58 -10.18
C GLU A 5 8.89 -7.83 -9.02
N LYS A 6 8.91 -9.03 -8.45
CA LYS A 6 8.06 -9.36 -7.32
C LYS A 6 8.45 -8.58 -6.08
N ASN A 7 9.74 -8.41 -5.83
CA ASN A 7 10.20 -7.63 -4.69
C ASN A 7 9.82 -6.17 -4.83
N ALA A 8 9.95 -5.61 -6.03
CA ALA A 8 9.56 -4.22 -6.27
C ALA A 8 8.06 -4.05 -6.05
N LEU A 9 7.26 -5.00 -6.52
CA LEU A 9 5.82 -4.94 -6.35
C LEU A 9 5.46 -4.96 -4.86
N LYS A 10 6.04 -5.88 -4.10
CA LYS A 10 5.77 -5.96 -2.65
C LYS A 10 6.17 -4.66 -1.94
N SER A 11 7.33 -4.12 -2.30
CA SER A 11 7.82 -2.90 -1.67
C SER A 11 6.89 -1.72 -1.95
N ASN A 12 6.54 -1.54 -3.22
CA ASN A 12 5.65 -0.44 -3.60
C ASN A 12 4.27 -0.59 -2.97
N LEU A 13 3.75 -1.82 -2.92
CA LEU A 13 2.45 -2.06 -2.30
C LEU A 13 2.49 -1.76 -0.80
N SER A 14 3.55 -2.19 -0.12
CA SER A 14 3.67 -1.94 1.33
C SER A 14 3.72 -0.44 1.61
N ILE A 15 4.51 0.32 0.84
CA ILE A 15 4.60 1.75 1.03
C ILE A 15 3.25 2.43 0.77
N LEU A 16 2.58 2.01 -0.29
CA LEU A 16 1.25 2.55 -0.62
C LEU A 16 0.28 2.30 0.54
N LEU A 17 0.26 1.08 1.08
CA LEU A 17 -0.63 0.74 2.18
C LEU A 17 -0.31 1.53 3.45
N ILE A 18 0.99 1.74 3.75
CA ILE A 18 1.38 2.55 4.90
C ILE A 18 0.77 3.94 4.80
N HIS A 19 0.90 4.57 3.64
CA HIS A 19 0.40 5.94 3.48
C HIS A 19 -1.11 6.01 3.46
N LEU A 20 -1.78 4.98 2.92
CA LEU A 20 -3.24 4.93 2.99
C LEU A 20 -3.72 4.80 4.42
N LEU A 21 -3.02 3.99 5.23
CA LEU A 21 -3.36 3.88 6.65
C LEU A 21 -3.15 5.20 7.37
N LYS A 22 -2.06 5.90 7.08
CA LYS A 22 -1.82 7.20 7.69
C LYS A 22 -2.91 8.20 7.33
N CYS A 23 -3.35 8.19 6.08
CA CYS A 23 -4.42 9.09 5.66
C CYS A 23 -5.71 8.82 6.40
N ARG A 24 -6.02 7.54 6.63
CA ARG A 24 -7.27 7.18 7.30
C ARG A 24 -7.22 7.43 8.80
N TYR A 25 -6.08 7.13 9.45
CA TYR A 25 -6.00 7.16 10.91
C TYR A 25 -5.28 8.38 11.46
N GLN A 26 -4.70 9.22 10.59
CA GLN A 26 -4.12 10.51 10.96
C GLN A 26 -4.50 11.56 9.93
N PRO A 27 -5.78 11.79 9.70
CA PRO A 27 -6.19 12.74 8.64
C PRO A 27 -5.72 14.16 8.89
N GLU A 28 -5.55 14.55 10.17
CA GLU A 28 -5.10 15.90 10.52
C GLU A 28 -3.63 16.12 10.16
N LEU A 29 -2.87 15.06 9.94
CA LEU A 29 -1.47 15.15 9.56
C LEU A 29 -1.28 14.67 8.12
N ARG A 30 -2.06 15.21 7.21
CA ARG A 30 -2.01 14.78 5.81
C ARG A 30 -1.32 15.83 4.95
N PRO A 31 0.01 15.80 4.87
CA PRO A 31 0.72 16.75 4.01
C PRO A 31 0.49 16.42 2.54
N ARG A 32 0.62 17.46 1.70
CA ARG A 32 0.42 17.28 0.26
C ARG A 32 1.39 16.25 -0.32
N SER A 33 2.60 16.17 0.27
CA SER A 33 3.60 15.20 -0.19
C SER A 33 3.15 13.75 -0.02
N ARG A 34 2.25 13.49 0.95
CA ARG A 34 1.73 12.14 1.14
C ARG A 34 0.88 11.71 -0.05
N ASP A 35 0.05 12.61 -0.56
CA ASP A 35 -0.77 12.31 -1.72
C ASP A 35 0.11 12.01 -2.94
N GLY A 36 1.20 12.76 -3.10
CA GLY A 36 2.15 12.50 -4.17
C GLY A 36 2.82 11.14 -4.04
N THR A 37 3.17 10.75 -2.80
CA THR A 37 3.77 9.44 -2.56
C THR A 37 2.80 8.32 -2.90
N ILE A 38 1.52 8.49 -2.51
CA ILE A 38 0.49 7.51 -2.83
C ILE A 38 0.36 7.36 -4.34
N ALA A 39 0.25 8.48 -5.05
CA ALA A 39 0.10 8.45 -6.50
C ALA A 39 1.30 7.80 -7.17
N GLU A 40 2.52 8.14 -6.72
CA GLU A 40 3.73 7.60 -7.32
C GLU A 40 3.82 6.09 -7.16
N HIS A 41 3.57 5.58 -5.96
CA HIS A 41 3.69 4.14 -5.73
C HIS A 41 2.56 3.36 -6.39
N ARG A 42 1.39 3.98 -6.50
CA ARG A 42 0.30 3.37 -7.26
C ARG A 42 0.67 3.25 -8.74
N ASP A 43 1.27 4.31 -9.29
CA ASP A 43 1.71 4.29 -10.69
C ASP A 43 2.75 3.19 -10.92
N ARG A 44 3.70 3.04 -9.99
CA ARG A 44 4.73 2.01 -10.11
C ARG A 44 4.12 0.62 -10.17
N ILE A 45 3.09 0.38 -9.35
CA ILE A 45 2.40 -0.91 -9.36
C ILE A 45 1.68 -1.10 -10.68
N GLU A 46 1.00 -0.06 -11.18
CA GLU A 46 0.29 -0.15 -12.44
C GLU A 46 1.23 -0.47 -13.59
N TYR A 47 2.39 0.21 -13.64
CA TYR A 47 3.36 -0.06 -14.68
C TYR A 47 3.90 -1.49 -14.60
N SER A 48 4.13 -1.99 -13.38
CA SER A 48 4.58 -3.38 -13.22
C SER A 48 3.53 -4.36 -13.75
N LEU A 49 2.25 -4.09 -13.49
CA LEU A 49 1.18 -4.96 -13.95
C LEU A 49 1.00 -4.89 -15.46
N GLU A 50 1.24 -3.72 -16.07
CA GLU A 50 1.17 -3.58 -17.51
C GLU A 50 2.29 -4.36 -18.18
N ASP A 51 3.51 -4.26 -17.63
CA ASP A 51 4.65 -4.96 -18.18
C ASP A 51 4.57 -6.46 -17.99
N SER A 52 4.02 -6.89 -16.85
CA SER A 52 3.93 -8.30 -16.50
C SER A 52 2.55 -8.60 -15.91
N PRO A 53 1.54 -8.79 -16.77
CA PRO A 53 0.18 -9.01 -16.28
C PRO A 53 0.03 -10.20 -15.34
N SER A 54 0.92 -11.18 -15.43
CA SER A 54 0.88 -12.33 -14.52
C SER A 54 1.13 -11.93 -13.07
N LEU A 55 1.69 -10.74 -12.83
CA LEU A 55 1.90 -10.26 -11.47
C LEU A 55 0.60 -9.92 -10.75
N LYS A 56 -0.51 -9.82 -11.47
CA LYS A 56 -1.79 -9.55 -10.82
C LYS A 56 -2.17 -10.63 -9.81
N GLY A 57 -1.97 -11.89 -10.17
CA GLY A 57 -2.21 -12.99 -9.24
C GLY A 57 -1.29 -12.92 -8.05
N TYR A 58 -0.04 -12.58 -8.29
CA TYR A 58 0.92 -12.42 -7.20
C TYR A 58 0.54 -11.27 -6.27
N LEU A 59 0.08 -10.15 -6.84
CA LEU A 59 -0.38 -9.02 -6.05
C LEU A 59 -1.48 -9.45 -5.08
N GLU A 60 -2.47 -10.18 -5.58
CA GLU A 60 -3.56 -10.65 -4.74
C GLU A 60 -3.07 -11.63 -3.68
N GLU A 61 -2.12 -12.46 -4.04
CA GLU A 61 -1.55 -13.44 -3.12
C GLU A 61 -0.84 -12.79 -1.94
N VAL A 62 -0.07 -11.72 -2.20
CA VAL A 62 0.75 -11.10 -1.14
C VAL A 62 0.07 -9.90 -0.48
N PHE A 63 -1.13 -9.54 -0.93
CA PHE A 63 -1.80 -8.33 -0.45
C PHE A 63 -1.95 -8.32 1.06
N GLY A 64 -2.47 -9.41 1.64
CA GLY A 64 -2.66 -9.48 3.08
C GLY A 64 -1.35 -9.43 3.85
N LYS A 65 -0.31 -10.10 3.32
CA LYS A 65 1.00 -10.10 3.96
C LYS A 65 1.60 -8.69 3.94
N CYS A 66 1.49 -8.00 2.81
CA CYS A 66 1.98 -6.62 2.70
C CYS A 66 1.22 -5.70 3.64
N TYR A 67 -0.08 -5.93 3.81
CA TYR A 67 -0.87 -5.15 4.76
C TYR A 67 -0.37 -5.35 6.18
N GLN A 68 -0.06 -6.58 6.59
CA GLN A 68 0.41 -6.82 7.95
C GLN A 68 1.73 -6.08 8.20
N LYS A 69 2.62 -6.08 7.22
CA LYS A 69 3.86 -5.30 7.31
C LYS A 69 3.57 -3.81 7.39
N ALA A 70 2.67 -3.33 6.54
CA ALA A 70 2.31 -1.92 6.53
C ALA A 70 1.68 -1.49 7.85
N ARG A 71 0.86 -2.36 8.42
CA ARG A 71 0.19 -2.09 9.70
C ARG A 71 1.21 -1.85 10.79
N LYS A 72 2.22 -2.72 10.89
CA LYS A 72 3.27 -2.57 11.88
C LYS A 72 4.09 -1.31 11.66
N ARG A 73 4.45 -1.05 10.41
CA ARG A 73 5.25 0.14 10.10
C ARG A 73 4.46 1.42 10.36
N ALA A 74 3.18 1.44 10.02
CA ALA A 74 2.35 2.61 10.27
C ALA A 74 2.27 2.89 11.77
N SER A 75 2.17 1.83 12.59
CA SER A 75 2.17 1.99 14.04
C SER A 75 3.46 2.64 14.52
N ILE A 76 4.60 2.16 14.02
CA ILE A 76 5.91 2.72 14.40
C ILE A 76 6.01 4.18 14.01
N GLU A 77 5.59 4.51 12.79
CA GLU A 77 5.77 5.87 12.25
C GLU A 77 4.78 6.88 12.81
N THR A 78 3.61 6.43 13.24
CA THR A 78 2.58 7.35 13.75
C THR A 78 2.54 7.41 15.26
N GLY A 79 3.07 6.39 15.93
CA GLY A 79 2.93 6.29 17.38
C GLY A 79 1.58 5.75 17.81
N ILE A 80 0.70 5.46 16.88
CA ILE A 80 -0.61 4.86 17.19
C ILE A 80 -0.41 3.38 17.46
N SER A 81 -1.05 2.86 18.51
CA SER A 81 -0.93 1.44 18.85
C SER A 81 -1.34 0.58 17.66
N VAL A 82 -0.58 -0.49 17.42
CA VAL A 82 -0.86 -1.38 16.29
C VAL A 82 -2.26 -1.96 16.38
N GLU A 83 -2.78 -2.10 17.60
CA GLU A 83 -4.11 -2.68 17.79
C GLU A 83 -5.24 -1.74 17.36
N GLN A 84 -4.95 -0.48 17.16
CA GLN A 84 -5.95 0.46 16.66
C GLN A 84 -6.12 0.37 15.16
N PHE A 85 -5.18 -0.27 14.46
CA PHE A 85 -5.35 -0.54 13.03
C PHE A 85 -6.05 -1.89 12.88
N PRO A 86 -6.95 -2.04 11.88
CA PRO A 86 -7.66 -3.31 11.69
C PRO A 86 -6.68 -4.47 11.51
N LYS A 87 -7.03 -5.63 12.05
CA LYS A 87 -6.19 -6.82 11.90
C LYS A 87 -6.12 -7.27 10.45
N GLU A 88 -7.23 -7.12 9.72
CA GLU A 88 -7.28 -7.44 8.31
C GLU A 88 -7.43 -6.14 7.54
N THR A 89 -6.94 -6.14 6.29
CA THR A 89 -6.93 -4.92 5.51
C THR A 89 -8.35 -4.35 5.36
N PRO A 90 -8.51 -3.04 5.66
CA PRO A 90 -9.78 -2.38 5.44
C PRO A 90 -9.95 -1.93 3.98
N PHE A 91 -8.94 -2.17 3.15
CA PHE A 91 -8.95 -1.76 1.74
C PHE A 91 -9.02 -2.98 0.85
N SER A 92 -9.75 -2.89 -0.25
CA SER A 92 -9.73 -3.92 -1.27
C SER A 92 -8.60 -3.63 -2.25
N VAL A 93 -8.21 -4.64 -3.02
CA VAL A 93 -7.21 -4.45 -4.08
C VAL A 93 -7.68 -3.40 -5.07
N ALA A 94 -8.97 -3.45 -5.45
CA ALA A 94 -9.52 -2.48 -6.39
C ALA A 94 -9.44 -1.06 -5.85
N GLU A 95 -9.74 -0.86 -4.57
CA GLU A 95 -9.64 0.46 -3.96
C GLU A 95 -8.21 0.96 -3.96
N VAL A 96 -7.27 0.10 -3.56
CA VAL A 96 -5.87 0.50 -3.46
C VAL A 96 -5.32 0.93 -4.81
N LEU A 97 -5.79 0.32 -5.90
CA LEU A 97 -5.34 0.64 -7.24
C LEU A 97 -6.14 1.76 -7.90
N SER A 98 -7.20 2.24 -7.27
CA SER A 98 -8.02 3.31 -7.84
C SER A 98 -7.33 4.66 -7.69
N GLU A 99 -7.27 5.44 -8.78
CA GLU A 99 -6.61 6.73 -8.78
C GLU A 99 -7.23 7.72 -7.79
N ASP A 100 -8.52 7.55 -7.51
CA ASP A 100 -9.23 8.49 -6.66
C ASP A 100 -9.22 8.11 -5.19
N PHE A 101 -8.63 6.98 -4.85
CA PHE A 101 -8.68 6.49 -3.48
C PHE A 101 -7.46 6.93 -2.68
N PHE A 102 -7.70 7.64 -1.58
CA PHE A 102 -6.63 8.09 -0.69
C PHE A 102 -6.87 7.68 0.77
N GLY A 103 -7.49 6.54 0.97
CA GLY A 103 -7.68 6.00 2.31
C GLY A 103 -9.01 6.30 3.02
#